data_887719f655e679e09149c48750e44bf4
#
_entry.id   887719f655e679e09149c48750e44bf4
#
_cell.length_a   1.000
_cell.length_b   1.000
_cell.length_c   1.000
_cell.angle_alpha   90.00
_cell.angle_beta   90.00
_cell.angle_gamma   90.00
#
_symmetry.space_group_name_H-M   'P 1'
#
loop_
_entity.id
_entity.type
_entity.pdbx_description
1 polymer ?
#
loop_
_entity_poly.entity_id
_entity_poly.type
_entity_poly.pdbx_seq_one_letter_code
_entity_poly.pdbx_strand_id
1 'polypeptide(L)'
;MNRFICVLSSVLAATGLAVAQDQPPLQRDLMIISELFPGTYDNNEQVYFDNRLDLPAAERHERVASEVRRIPNDRFGQNAFFILDYWYEQDRWHPRIYSFHVDEDENAIRMKMHAFIGFDRTPYLKAHDDLSVLEDLSPEDLTTLPVGCDLIWRPIVHGYHGKMDDKACVYEESGETVYADYQMMLDDRALWKADVIRRLSDDMQVNSEPEVLHKQLKARWFTCNMGFSGDGTSGNFSRLRVHDQGGEYFVPQPTADKPDRQIGIRLRNVDWAMNNVATGFTNDVFVMYVVERSGDDDRNITYTWGAPEETSVGLNLQWMITSCYIVPTSETRPYLRKPPAGPWQGTAP
;
A
#
# COMPACT_ATOMS: atom_id res chain seq x y z
N MET A 1 -28.90 -60.61 36.53
CA MET A 1 -28.30 -59.30 36.88
C MET A 1 -27.03 -59.18 36.08
N ASN A 2 -27.12 -58.63 34.86
CA ASN A 2 -25.99 -58.42 33.98
C ASN A 2 -25.65 -56.91 33.99
N ARG A 3 -24.43 -56.60 34.43
CA ARG A 3 -23.86 -55.22 34.33
C ARG A 3 -23.12 -55.11 33.02
N PHE A 4 -23.64 -54.26 32.12
CA PHE A 4 -22.91 -53.79 30.95
C PHE A 4 -22.01 -52.62 31.36
N ILE A 5 -20.71 -52.76 31.13
CA ILE A 5 -19.72 -51.70 31.26
C ILE A 5 -19.53 -51.08 29.85
N CYS A 6 -20.01 -49.85 29.64
CA CYS A 6 -19.68 -49.05 28.47
C CYS A 6 -18.30 -48.40 28.68
N VAL A 7 -17.33 -48.82 27.88
CA VAL A 7 -16.04 -48.12 27.74
C VAL A 7 -16.18 -47.06 26.67
N LEU A 8 -16.21 -45.80 27.08
CA LEU A 8 -16.11 -44.66 26.14
C LEU A 8 -14.62 -44.46 25.78
N SER A 9 -14.27 -44.79 24.56
CA SER A 9 -12.96 -44.45 23.98
C SER A 9 -12.98 -43.00 23.51
N SER A 10 -12.34 -42.12 24.24
CA SER A 10 -12.08 -40.74 23.85
C SER A 10 -10.88 -40.73 22.91
N VAL A 11 -11.12 -40.58 21.60
CA VAL A 11 -10.07 -40.27 20.62
C VAL A 11 -9.86 -38.77 20.66
N LEU A 12 -8.78 -38.31 21.29
CA LEU A 12 -8.30 -36.95 21.16
C LEU A 12 -7.71 -36.79 19.77
N ALA A 13 -8.37 -35.99 18.95
CA ALA A 13 -7.82 -35.48 17.72
C ALA A 13 -6.81 -34.36 18.04
N ALA A 14 -5.54 -34.72 18.21
CA ALA A 14 -4.42 -33.82 18.27
C ALA A 14 -3.80 -33.72 16.86
N THR A 15 -4.43 -32.98 15.98
CA THR A 15 -3.87 -32.66 14.65
C THR A 15 -4.00 -31.15 14.42
N GLY A 16 -2.89 -30.42 14.48
CA GLY A 16 -2.93 -29.04 14.01
C GLY A 16 -1.82 -28.09 14.44
N LEU A 17 -0.74 -28.52 15.09
CA LEU A 17 0.31 -27.58 15.54
C LEU A 17 1.76 -27.98 15.22
N ALA A 18 1.99 -28.95 14.35
CA ALA A 18 3.33 -29.50 14.14
C ALA A 18 4.00 -29.12 12.79
N VAL A 19 3.36 -28.33 11.92
CA VAL A 19 3.88 -28.12 10.55
C VAL A 19 4.83 -26.92 10.43
N ALA A 20 4.85 -26.01 11.39
CA ALA A 20 5.64 -24.78 11.27
C ALA A 20 7.12 -24.91 11.75
N GLN A 21 7.49 -26.00 12.44
CA GLN A 21 8.82 -26.12 13.04
C GLN A 21 9.88 -26.82 12.18
N ASP A 22 9.49 -27.52 11.11
CA ASP A 22 10.40 -28.33 10.28
C ASP A 22 10.71 -27.77 8.88
N GLN A 23 10.27 -26.54 8.57
CA GLN A 23 10.60 -25.97 7.27
C GLN A 23 12.04 -25.44 7.26
N PRO A 24 12.80 -25.65 6.16
CA PRO A 24 14.11 -25.03 5.97
C PRO A 24 14.02 -23.49 6.15
N PRO A 25 15.03 -22.85 6.74
CA PRO A 25 14.99 -21.41 7.04
C PRO A 25 14.57 -20.52 5.86
N LEU A 26 15.10 -20.76 4.68
CA LEU A 26 14.76 -19.99 3.48
C LEU A 26 13.30 -20.17 3.04
N GLN A 27 12.76 -21.39 3.16
CA GLN A 27 11.34 -21.63 2.84
C GLN A 27 10.42 -20.89 3.81
N ARG A 28 10.80 -20.84 5.08
CA ARG A 28 10.07 -20.05 6.09
C ARG A 28 10.16 -18.57 5.78
N ASP A 29 11.34 -18.05 5.40
CA ASP A 29 11.52 -16.64 5.05
C ASP A 29 10.70 -16.28 3.80
N LEU A 30 10.70 -17.13 2.78
CA LEU A 30 9.86 -16.97 1.58
C LEU A 30 8.36 -16.91 1.94
N MET A 31 7.92 -17.80 2.83
CA MET A 31 6.52 -17.81 3.29
C MET A 31 6.18 -16.50 4.03
N ILE A 32 7.04 -16.04 4.94
CA ILE A 32 6.81 -14.82 5.71
C ILE A 32 6.77 -13.59 4.78
N ILE A 33 7.74 -13.43 3.87
CA ILE A 33 7.72 -12.36 2.87
C ILE A 33 6.42 -12.40 2.07
N SER A 34 6.03 -13.60 1.62
CA SER A 34 4.81 -13.79 0.82
C SER A 34 3.53 -13.46 1.54
N GLU A 35 3.49 -13.53 2.87
CA GLU A 35 2.34 -13.13 3.68
C GLU A 35 2.37 -11.63 4.06
N LEU A 36 3.55 -11.07 4.26
CA LEU A 36 3.69 -9.65 4.62
C LEU A 36 3.50 -8.72 3.41
N PHE A 37 3.95 -9.15 2.23
CA PHE A 37 4.06 -8.30 1.04
C PHE A 37 2.72 -7.80 0.48
N PRO A 38 1.61 -8.59 0.43
CA PRO A 38 0.33 -8.09 -0.06
C PRO A 38 -0.25 -6.99 0.83
N GLY A 39 -0.83 -5.97 0.21
CA GLY A 39 -1.52 -4.88 0.92
C GLY A 39 -1.56 -3.60 0.11
N THR A 40 -2.19 -2.60 0.70
CA THR A 40 -2.16 -1.21 0.26
C THR A 40 -1.16 -0.46 1.13
N TYR A 41 -0.32 0.35 0.52
CA TYR A 41 0.72 1.13 1.18
C TYR A 41 0.69 2.57 0.69
N ASP A 42 0.97 3.54 1.57
CA ASP A 42 0.97 4.97 1.22
C ASP A 42 1.98 5.71 2.11
N ASN A 43 2.77 6.63 1.53
CA ASN A 43 3.73 7.44 2.27
C ASN A 43 3.19 8.81 2.70
N ASN A 44 1.88 8.97 2.76
CA ASN A 44 1.23 10.24 3.10
C ASN A 44 1.73 10.86 4.42
N GLU A 45 2.07 10.06 5.42
CA GLU A 45 2.64 10.54 6.67
C GLU A 45 4.04 11.14 6.46
N GLN A 46 4.90 10.47 5.71
CA GLN A 46 6.25 10.98 5.38
C GLN A 46 6.17 12.32 4.67
N VAL A 47 5.33 12.42 3.64
CA VAL A 47 5.10 13.68 2.89
C VAL A 47 4.58 14.80 3.81
N TYR A 48 3.69 14.47 4.74
CA TYR A 48 3.21 15.44 5.73
C TYR A 48 4.36 15.99 6.59
N PHE A 49 5.27 15.14 7.06
CA PHE A 49 6.40 15.57 7.88
C PHE A 49 7.45 16.33 7.07
N ASP A 50 7.74 15.92 5.84
CA ASP A 50 8.65 16.65 4.93
C ASP A 50 8.20 18.10 4.72
N ASN A 51 6.89 18.28 4.48
CA ASN A 51 6.30 19.61 4.33
C ASN A 51 6.30 20.41 5.64
N ARG A 52 6.01 19.74 6.78
CA ARG A 52 5.97 20.39 8.08
C ARG A 52 7.36 20.84 8.58
N LEU A 53 8.39 20.08 8.23
CA LEU A 53 9.79 20.39 8.56
C LEU A 53 10.41 21.37 7.57
N ASP A 54 9.66 21.77 6.54
CA ASP A 54 10.09 22.66 5.47
C ASP A 54 11.40 22.20 4.81
N LEU A 55 11.49 20.89 4.54
CA LEU A 55 12.66 20.32 3.88
C LEU A 55 12.88 20.97 2.51
N PRO A 56 14.14 21.06 2.03
CA PRO A 56 14.43 21.47 0.66
C PRO A 56 13.67 20.62 -0.36
N ALA A 57 13.24 21.22 -1.46
CA ALA A 57 12.45 20.51 -2.47
C ALA A 57 13.11 19.22 -3.00
N ALA A 58 14.45 19.20 -3.07
CA ALA A 58 15.20 18.02 -3.50
C ALA A 58 15.24 16.87 -2.45
N GLU A 59 14.86 17.16 -1.20
CA GLU A 59 14.83 16.20 -0.09
C GLU A 59 13.41 15.76 0.25
N ARG A 60 12.39 16.39 -0.36
CA ARG A 60 10.97 16.04 -0.13
C ARG A 60 10.58 14.85 -0.96
N HIS A 61 9.83 13.96 -0.34
CA HIS A 61 9.21 12.84 -1.04
C HIS A 61 7.94 13.29 -1.76
N GLU A 62 7.75 12.79 -2.97
CA GLU A 62 6.43 12.82 -3.61
C GLU A 62 5.51 11.82 -2.92
N ARG A 63 4.19 12.09 -2.95
CA ARG A 63 3.24 11.11 -2.44
C ARG A 63 3.09 9.96 -3.42
N VAL A 64 3.37 8.76 -2.94
CA VAL A 64 3.22 7.52 -3.69
C VAL A 64 2.45 6.48 -2.89
N ALA A 65 1.45 5.86 -3.53
CA ALA A 65 0.77 4.69 -3.00
C ALA A 65 1.15 3.44 -3.80
N SER A 66 1.17 2.28 -3.15
CA SER A 66 1.40 0.98 -3.78
C SER A 66 0.28 0.01 -3.43
N GLU A 67 -0.30 -0.61 -4.45
CA GLU A 67 -1.21 -1.74 -4.31
C GLU A 67 -0.52 -3.03 -4.68
N VAL A 68 -0.38 -3.93 -3.73
CA VAL A 68 0.27 -5.23 -3.91
C VAL A 68 -0.75 -6.34 -3.81
N ARG A 69 -0.85 -7.16 -4.85
CA ARG A 69 -1.79 -8.28 -4.96
C ARG A 69 -1.08 -9.57 -5.30
N ARG A 70 -1.39 -10.65 -4.59
CA ARG A 70 -0.92 -11.98 -4.98
C ARG A 70 -1.59 -12.41 -6.27
N ILE A 71 -0.83 -12.85 -7.25
CA ILE A 71 -1.35 -13.41 -8.52
C ILE A 71 -1.82 -14.83 -8.24
N PRO A 72 -3.08 -15.19 -8.61
CA PRO A 72 -3.67 -16.47 -8.25
C PRO A 72 -3.22 -17.65 -9.14
N ASN A 73 -2.43 -17.39 -10.19
CA ASN A 73 -1.95 -18.42 -11.11
C ASN A 73 -0.44 -18.65 -10.97
N ASP A 74 0.06 -19.77 -11.46
CA ASP A 74 1.46 -20.19 -11.33
C ASP A 74 2.36 -19.76 -12.50
N ARG A 75 1.87 -18.95 -13.45
CA ARG A 75 2.66 -18.54 -14.63
C ARG A 75 3.93 -17.77 -14.28
N PHE A 76 3.86 -16.98 -13.24
CA PHE A 76 5.01 -16.25 -12.66
C PHE A 76 5.62 -16.94 -11.44
N GLY A 77 5.21 -18.19 -11.17
CA GLY A 77 5.57 -18.94 -9.97
C GLY A 77 4.54 -18.77 -8.83
N GLN A 78 4.67 -19.60 -7.79
CA GLN A 78 3.69 -19.65 -6.69
C GLN A 78 3.67 -18.39 -5.80
N ASN A 79 4.77 -17.64 -5.77
CA ASN A 79 4.91 -16.43 -4.95
C ASN A 79 5.07 -15.20 -5.84
N ALA A 80 4.10 -15.00 -6.72
CA ALA A 80 4.07 -13.87 -7.63
C ALA A 80 3.05 -12.83 -7.20
N PHE A 81 3.40 -11.56 -7.39
CA PHE A 81 2.61 -10.41 -6.98
C PHE A 81 2.57 -9.37 -8.10
N PHE A 82 1.37 -8.89 -8.36
CA PHE A 82 1.18 -7.66 -9.11
C PHE A 82 1.35 -6.48 -8.14
N ILE A 83 2.11 -5.48 -8.53
CA ILE A 83 2.23 -4.21 -7.82
C ILE A 83 1.87 -3.07 -8.76
N LEU A 84 1.08 -2.13 -8.26
CA LEU A 84 0.75 -0.90 -8.92
C LEU A 84 1.18 0.26 -8.05
N ASP A 85 2.19 1.01 -8.50
CA ASP A 85 2.60 2.25 -7.88
C ASP A 85 1.88 3.43 -8.52
N TYR A 86 1.40 4.36 -7.70
CA TYR A 86 0.73 5.57 -8.12
C TYR A 86 1.37 6.81 -7.49
N TRP A 87 1.90 7.71 -8.31
CA TRP A 87 2.42 9.03 -7.92
C TRP A 87 1.34 10.09 -8.08
N TYR A 88 0.90 10.68 -6.98
CA TYR A 88 -0.25 11.59 -6.94
C TYR A 88 0.00 12.88 -7.72
N GLU A 89 1.18 13.50 -7.54
CA GLU A 89 1.50 14.79 -8.17
C GLU A 89 1.70 14.68 -9.68
N GLN A 90 2.14 13.50 -10.15
CA GLN A 90 2.42 13.24 -11.57
C GLN A 90 1.29 12.53 -12.30
N ASP A 91 0.23 12.11 -11.59
CA ASP A 91 -0.81 11.21 -12.13
C ASP A 91 -0.21 10.03 -12.90
N ARG A 92 0.86 9.46 -12.36
CA ARG A 92 1.65 8.41 -12.99
C ARG A 92 1.39 7.07 -12.36
N TRP A 93 1.09 6.09 -13.19
CA TRP A 93 0.82 4.70 -12.80
C TRP A 93 1.94 3.79 -13.30
N HIS A 94 2.45 2.94 -12.44
CA HIS A 94 3.55 2.04 -12.77
C HIS A 94 3.26 0.61 -12.32
N PRO A 95 2.69 -0.23 -13.20
CA PRO A 95 2.47 -1.64 -12.92
C PRO A 95 3.76 -2.43 -13.08
N ARG A 96 3.98 -3.41 -12.19
CA ARG A 96 5.06 -4.39 -12.25
C ARG A 96 4.54 -5.75 -11.77
N ILE A 97 5.26 -6.82 -12.09
CA ILE A 97 5.07 -8.12 -11.46
C ILE A 97 6.38 -8.53 -10.80
N TYR A 98 6.27 -8.99 -9.56
CA TYR A 98 7.39 -9.52 -8.78
C TYR A 98 7.16 -10.99 -8.48
N SER A 99 8.19 -11.81 -8.64
CA SER A 99 8.16 -13.22 -8.28
C SER A 99 9.30 -13.56 -7.34
N PHE A 100 8.95 -14.18 -6.21
CA PHE A 100 9.92 -14.56 -5.17
C PHE A 100 10.21 -16.04 -5.22
N HIS A 101 11.48 -16.41 -5.07
CA HIS A 101 11.93 -17.79 -4.97
C HIS A 101 13.13 -17.92 -4.05
N VAL A 102 13.34 -19.10 -3.52
CA VAL A 102 14.55 -19.43 -2.75
C VAL A 102 15.74 -19.45 -3.71
N ASP A 103 16.81 -18.82 -3.30
CA ASP A 103 18.11 -18.88 -3.92
C ASP A 103 19.10 -19.51 -2.93
N GLU A 104 19.40 -20.80 -3.13
CA GLU A 104 20.28 -21.56 -2.24
C GLU A 104 21.75 -21.14 -2.39
N ASP A 105 22.16 -20.72 -3.58
CA ASP A 105 23.54 -20.27 -3.86
C ASP A 105 23.85 -18.98 -3.12
N GLU A 106 22.88 -18.04 -3.08
CA GLU A 106 22.99 -16.79 -2.34
C GLU A 106 22.60 -16.91 -0.87
N ASN A 107 22.06 -18.06 -0.45
CA ASN A 107 21.46 -18.26 0.85
C ASN A 107 20.48 -17.12 1.21
N ALA A 108 19.54 -16.83 0.30
CA ALA A 108 18.64 -15.69 0.34
C ALA A 108 17.32 -15.99 -0.39
N ILE A 109 16.40 -15.02 -0.36
CA ILE A 109 15.23 -15.01 -1.23
C ILE A 109 15.51 -14.05 -2.38
N ARG A 110 15.39 -14.54 -3.61
CA ARG A 110 15.53 -13.74 -4.83
C ARG A 110 14.17 -13.25 -5.31
N MET A 111 14.04 -11.95 -5.59
CA MET A 111 12.86 -11.35 -6.22
C MET A 111 13.22 -10.95 -7.65
N LYS A 112 12.57 -11.57 -8.62
CA LYS A 112 12.63 -11.18 -10.03
C LYS A 112 11.57 -10.11 -10.31
N MET A 113 11.96 -9.15 -11.15
CA MET A 113 11.07 -8.09 -11.60
C MET A 113 10.73 -8.28 -13.08
N HIS A 114 9.43 -8.19 -13.39
CA HIS A 114 8.90 -8.24 -14.73
C HIS A 114 8.22 -6.91 -15.04
N ALA A 115 8.70 -6.22 -16.06
CA ALA A 115 8.29 -4.87 -16.41
C ALA A 115 7.45 -4.82 -17.69
N PHE A 116 6.49 -3.91 -17.72
CA PHE A 116 5.63 -3.64 -18.88
C PHE A 116 6.27 -2.64 -19.86
N ILE A 117 7.57 -2.78 -20.15
CA ILE A 117 8.30 -1.85 -21.03
C ILE A 117 7.95 -2.16 -22.49
N GLY A 118 7.59 -1.10 -23.26
CA GLY A 118 7.24 -1.27 -24.68
C GLY A 118 5.91 -1.97 -24.95
N PHE A 119 5.15 -2.24 -23.91
CA PHE A 119 3.88 -2.94 -23.92
C PHE A 119 2.74 -1.99 -23.52
N ASP A 120 1.56 -2.10 -24.13
CA ASP A 120 0.40 -1.34 -23.66
C ASP A 120 -0.02 -1.82 -22.27
N ARG A 121 0.36 -1.07 -21.25
CA ARG A 121 0.05 -1.35 -19.85
C ARG A 121 -1.35 -0.95 -19.42
N THR A 122 -2.06 -0.16 -20.25
CA THR A 122 -3.39 0.39 -19.90
C THR A 122 -4.40 -0.66 -19.43
N PRO A 123 -4.53 -1.83 -20.09
CA PRO A 123 -5.45 -2.88 -19.62
C PRO A 123 -5.12 -3.40 -18.23
N TYR A 124 -3.83 -3.42 -17.87
CA TYR A 124 -3.32 -3.99 -16.63
C TYR A 124 -3.36 -3.03 -15.44
N LEU A 125 -3.63 -1.75 -15.67
CA LEU A 125 -3.84 -0.79 -14.57
C LEU A 125 -5.05 -1.16 -13.70
N LYS A 126 -5.94 -2.02 -14.19
CA LYS A 126 -7.09 -2.54 -13.44
C LYS A 126 -6.77 -3.79 -12.62
N ALA A 127 -5.58 -4.37 -12.77
CA ALA A 127 -5.24 -5.64 -12.11
C ALA A 127 -5.24 -5.54 -10.58
N HIS A 128 -5.09 -4.36 -10.01
CA HIS A 128 -5.24 -4.15 -8.58
C HIS A 128 -6.67 -4.41 -8.08
N ASP A 129 -7.66 -4.33 -8.97
CA ASP A 129 -9.09 -4.49 -8.72
C ASP A 129 -9.61 -5.84 -9.22
N ASP A 130 -9.15 -6.21 -10.41
CA ASP A 130 -9.57 -7.41 -11.12
C ASP A 130 -8.34 -8.15 -11.67
N LEU A 131 -7.84 -9.12 -10.90
CA LEU A 131 -6.70 -9.94 -11.30
C LEU A 131 -6.96 -10.83 -12.52
N SER A 132 -8.22 -10.97 -12.94
CA SER A 132 -8.54 -11.77 -14.15
C SER A 132 -7.92 -11.18 -15.41
N VAL A 133 -7.64 -9.88 -15.44
CA VAL A 133 -6.93 -9.25 -16.57
C VAL A 133 -5.50 -9.75 -16.75
N LEU A 134 -4.94 -10.46 -15.75
CA LEU A 134 -3.61 -11.07 -15.80
C LEU A 134 -3.65 -12.55 -16.20
N GLU A 135 -4.84 -13.17 -16.40
CA GLU A 135 -4.96 -14.60 -16.62
C GLU A 135 -4.19 -15.09 -17.85
N ASP A 136 -4.18 -14.28 -18.90
CA ASP A 136 -3.49 -14.61 -20.15
C ASP A 136 -2.05 -14.11 -20.23
N LEU A 137 -1.62 -13.28 -19.25
CA LEU A 137 -0.27 -12.71 -19.22
C LEU A 137 0.75 -13.75 -18.76
N SER A 138 1.89 -13.80 -19.43
CA SER A 138 3.03 -14.68 -19.08
C SER A 138 4.32 -13.89 -18.97
N PRO A 139 5.40 -14.44 -18.36
CA PRO A 139 6.69 -13.77 -18.30
C PRO A 139 7.28 -13.41 -19.69
N GLU A 140 6.96 -14.19 -20.71
CA GLU A 140 7.42 -14.00 -22.09
C GLU A 140 6.78 -12.78 -22.76
N ASP A 141 5.60 -12.35 -22.26
CA ASP A 141 4.92 -11.16 -22.76
C ASP A 141 5.50 -9.86 -22.16
N LEU A 142 6.32 -9.97 -21.13
CA LEU A 142 6.91 -8.86 -20.41
C LEU A 142 8.39 -8.69 -20.77
N THR A 143 8.90 -7.51 -20.51
CA THR A 143 10.33 -7.27 -20.70
C THR A 143 11.10 -7.96 -19.58
N THR A 144 12.01 -8.85 -19.98
CA THR A 144 13.03 -9.41 -19.08
C THR A 144 14.07 -8.34 -18.81
N LEU A 145 14.24 -7.98 -17.54
CA LEU A 145 15.29 -7.05 -17.14
C LEU A 145 16.68 -7.70 -17.35
N PRO A 146 17.73 -6.89 -17.52
CA PRO A 146 19.10 -7.40 -17.62
C PRO A 146 19.49 -8.29 -16.44
N VAL A 147 20.46 -9.15 -16.63
CA VAL A 147 21.05 -9.97 -15.56
C VAL A 147 21.61 -9.03 -14.48
N GLY A 148 21.31 -9.31 -13.21
CA GLY A 148 21.73 -8.50 -12.07
C GLY A 148 20.67 -7.51 -11.58
N CYS A 149 19.53 -7.41 -12.25
CA CYS A 149 18.43 -6.54 -11.81
C CYS A 149 17.46 -7.19 -10.78
N ASP A 150 17.80 -8.37 -10.29
CA ASP A 150 17.03 -9.04 -9.23
C ASP A 150 17.37 -8.45 -7.87
N LEU A 151 16.41 -8.41 -6.95
CA LEU A 151 16.67 -8.05 -5.55
C LEU A 151 16.94 -9.31 -4.73
N ILE A 152 18.00 -9.25 -3.93
CA ILE A 152 18.38 -10.30 -2.98
C ILE A 152 17.90 -9.91 -1.60
N TRP A 153 16.91 -10.67 -1.09
CA TRP A 153 16.26 -10.41 0.17
C TRP A 153 16.87 -11.23 1.30
N ARG A 154 17.23 -10.56 2.39
CA ARG A 154 17.74 -11.18 3.62
C ARG A 154 17.01 -10.66 4.84
N PRO A 155 16.86 -11.49 5.90
CA PRO A 155 16.26 -11.04 7.15
C PRO A 155 17.13 -9.95 7.82
N ILE A 156 16.46 -8.99 8.43
CA ILE A 156 17.04 -7.96 9.31
C ILE A 156 16.34 -8.04 10.68
N VAL A 157 16.70 -7.18 11.63
CA VAL A 157 16.18 -7.25 13.01
C VAL A 157 14.65 -7.17 13.06
N HIS A 158 14.02 -6.35 12.21
CA HIS A 158 12.58 -6.16 12.18
C HIS A 158 12.04 -6.28 10.75
N GLY A 159 12.20 -7.44 10.11
CA GLY A 159 11.67 -7.67 8.77
C GLY A 159 12.72 -8.17 7.79
N TYR A 160 12.63 -7.71 6.55
CA TYR A 160 13.47 -8.16 5.44
C TYR A 160 13.99 -6.96 4.64
N HIS A 161 15.22 -7.06 4.16
CA HIS A 161 15.82 -6.09 3.25
C HIS A 161 16.17 -6.77 1.94
N GLY A 162 15.60 -6.28 0.85
CA GLY A 162 15.89 -6.66 -0.52
C GLY A 162 16.64 -5.54 -1.23
N LYS A 163 17.75 -5.86 -1.87
CA LYS A 163 18.51 -4.90 -2.66
C LYS A 163 19.16 -5.56 -3.86
N MET A 164 19.43 -4.79 -4.89
CA MET A 164 20.28 -5.20 -6.00
C MET A 164 21.75 -5.28 -5.54
N ASP A 165 22.52 -6.13 -6.20
CA ASP A 165 23.97 -6.09 -6.03
C ASP A 165 24.54 -4.80 -6.65
N ASP A 166 25.61 -4.29 -6.03
CA ASP A 166 26.22 -3.02 -6.44
C ASP A 166 26.59 -3.03 -7.94
N LYS A 167 26.03 -2.06 -8.67
CA LYS A 167 26.25 -1.86 -10.11
C LYS A 167 25.97 -3.10 -10.99
N ALA A 168 25.14 -4.03 -10.53
CA ALA A 168 24.82 -5.25 -11.29
C ALA A 168 23.71 -5.02 -12.35
N CYS A 169 22.76 -4.13 -12.07
CA CYS A 169 21.64 -3.80 -12.96
C CYS A 169 22.04 -2.67 -13.93
N VAL A 170 22.82 -2.99 -14.96
CA VAL A 170 23.32 -2.01 -15.95
C VAL A 170 22.51 -2.09 -17.24
N TYR A 171 22.14 -0.91 -17.77
CA TYR A 171 21.42 -0.79 -19.05
C TYR A 171 21.69 0.56 -19.72
N GLU A 172 21.24 0.69 -20.97
CA GLU A 172 21.33 1.97 -21.70
C GLU A 172 20.02 2.74 -21.55
N GLU A 173 20.12 4.00 -21.12
CA GLU A 173 19.01 4.93 -21.04
C GLU A 173 19.39 6.28 -21.67
N SER A 174 18.61 6.74 -22.65
CA SER A 174 18.82 8.03 -23.34
C SER A 174 20.25 8.23 -23.92
N GLY A 175 20.92 7.12 -24.26
CA GLY A 175 22.28 7.14 -24.81
C GLY A 175 23.40 7.19 -23.77
N GLU A 176 23.07 7.05 -22.49
CA GLU A 176 24.03 6.92 -21.40
C GLU A 176 23.94 5.53 -20.78
N THR A 177 25.09 4.98 -20.38
CA THR A 177 25.13 3.73 -19.61
C THR A 177 24.86 4.05 -18.15
N VAL A 178 23.76 3.50 -17.63
CA VAL A 178 23.29 3.71 -16.25
C VAL A 178 23.20 2.39 -15.51
N TYR A 179 23.10 2.47 -14.19
CA TYR A 179 22.72 1.32 -13.37
C TYR A 179 21.61 1.70 -12.40
N ALA A 180 20.71 0.75 -12.15
CA ALA A 180 19.72 0.88 -11.10
C ALA A 180 20.29 0.43 -9.75
N ASP A 181 19.98 1.20 -8.71
CA ASP A 181 20.22 0.88 -7.30
C ASP A 181 18.87 0.83 -6.60
N TYR A 182 18.15 -0.27 -6.81
CA TYR A 182 16.84 -0.46 -6.26
C TYR A 182 16.92 -1.25 -4.97
N GLN A 183 16.26 -0.74 -3.94
CA GLN A 183 16.18 -1.40 -2.64
C GLN A 183 14.79 -1.28 -2.03
N MET A 184 14.44 -2.28 -1.23
CA MET A 184 13.17 -2.36 -0.49
C MET A 184 13.44 -2.88 0.92
N MET A 185 12.67 -2.40 1.91
CA MET A 185 12.56 -3.05 3.21
C MET A 185 11.09 -3.33 3.49
N LEU A 186 10.81 -4.47 4.09
CA LEU A 186 9.46 -4.95 4.39
C LEU A 186 9.39 -5.41 5.83
N ASP A 187 8.43 -4.88 6.56
CA ASP A 187 8.01 -5.39 7.87
C ASP A 187 6.47 -5.56 7.91
N ASP A 188 5.90 -5.81 9.07
CA ASP A 188 4.46 -5.99 9.26
C ASP A 188 3.67 -4.67 9.14
N ARG A 189 4.33 -3.52 9.18
CA ARG A 189 3.74 -2.18 9.19
C ARG A 189 4.03 -1.35 7.95
N ALA A 190 5.12 -1.63 7.24
CA ALA A 190 5.60 -0.74 6.20
C ALA A 190 6.31 -1.47 5.06
N LEU A 191 6.24 -0.86 3.88
CA LEU A 191 7.07 -1.13 2.73
C LEU A 191 7.90 0.12 2.44
N TRP A 192 9.22 0.01 2.57
CA TRP A 192 10.14 1.08 2.23
C TRP A 192 10.77 0.77 0.89
N LYS A 193 10.92 1.75 0.03
CA LYS A 193 11.57 1.54 -1.28
C LYS A 193 12.27 2.79 -1.79
N ALA A 194 13.37 2.58 -2.52
CA ALA A 194 14.02 3.58 -3.35
C ALA A 194 14.37 2.95 -4.69
N ASP A 195 14.20 3.73 -5.75
CA ASP A 195 14.51 3.34 -7.13
C ASP A 195 15.43 4.41 -7.72
N VAL A 196 16.71 4.38 -7.29
CA VAL A 196 17.72 5.36 -7.69
C VAL A 196 18.41 4.86 -8.95
N ILE A 197 18.51 5.71 -9.96
CA ILE A 197 19.25 5.43 -11.19
C ILE A 197 20.48 6.33 -11.22
N ARG A 198 21.63 5.72 -11.45
CA ARG A 198 22.92 6.42 -11.49
C ARG A 198 23.65 6.18 -12.78
N ARG A 199 24.38 7.18 -13.23
CA ARG A 199 25.30 7.02 -14.36
C ARG A 199 26.49 6.16 -13.95
N LEU A 200 26.84 5.17 -14.78
CA LEU A 200 27.90 4.21 -14.45
C LEU A 200 29.30 4.86 -14.40
N SER A 201 29.54 5.92 -15.15
CA SER A 201 30.86 6.55 -15.29
C SER A 201 31.30 7.38 -14.08
N ASP A 202 30.37 7.99 -13.34
CA ASP A 202 30.67 8.96 -12.28
C ASP A 202 29.76 8.86 -11.05
N ASP A 203 28.89 7.86 -11.02
CA ASP A 203 27.92 7.61 -9.95
C ASP A 203 26.89 8.76 -9.72
N MET A 204 26.81 9.70 -10.65
CA MET A 204 25.83 10.77 -10.55
C MET A 204 24.41 10.22 -10.72
N GLN A 205 23.53 10.58 -9.80
CA GLN A 205 22.10 10.26 -9.92
C GLN A 205 21.49 10.98 -11.11
N VAL A 206 20.71 10.27 -11.92
CA VAL A 206 20.09 10.81 -13.15
C VAL A 206 18.56 10.90 -13.08
N ASN A 207 17.93 10.25 -12.10
CA ASN A 207 16.50 10.39 -11.85
C ASN A 207 16.22 11.32 -10.65
N SER A 208 14.97 11.74 -10.49
CA SER A 208 14.53 12.67 -9.44
C SER A 208 14.13 11.98 -8.14
N GLU A 209 14.32 10.67 -8.01
CA GLU A 209 13.98 9.97 -6.77
C GLU A 209 14.87 10.43 -5.60
N PRO A 210 14.33 10.67 -4.41
CA PRO A 210 15.13 11.02 -3.25
C PRO A 210 16.01 9.85 -2.83
N GLU A 211 17.21 10.12 -2.30
CA GLU A 211 18.10 9.08 -1.76
C GLU A 211 17.52 8.39 -0.51
N VAL A 212 16.64 9.10 0.21
CA VAL A 212 15.93 8.56 1.36
C VAL A 212 14.75 7.72 0.85
N LEU A 213 14.59 6.52 1.41
CA LEU A 213 13.53 5.62 0.97
C LEU A 213 12.13 6.20 1.22
N HIS A 214 11.22 6.00 0.28
CA HIS A 214 9.79 6.20 0.49
C HIS A 214 9.29 5.23 1.55
N LYS A 215 8.93 5.74 2.72
CA LYS A 215 8.31 4.98 3.80
C LYS A 215 6.81 4.91 3.59
N GLN A 216 6.34 3.84 3.00
CA GLN A 216 4.93 3.61 2.77
C GLN A 216 4.35 2.75 3.91
N LEU A 217 3.46 3.32 4.71
CA LEU A 217 2.78 2.58 5.79
C LEU A 217 1.67 1.70 5.23
N LYS A 218 1.54 0.51 5.79
CA LYS A 218 0.49 -0.45 5.43
C LYS A 218 -0.86 0.06 5.88
N ALA A 219 -1.78 0.20 4.94
CA ALA A 219 -3.09 0.76 5.18
C ALA A 219 -4.11 -0.30 5.63
N ARG A 220 -4.99 0.09 6.54
CA ARG A 220 -6.23 -0.62 6.86
C ARG A 220 -7.39 0.02 6.11
N TRP A 221 -8.28 -0.81 5.58
CA TRP A 221 -9.46 -0.36 4.87
C TRP A 221 -10.68 -0.25 5.77
N PHE A 222 -11.45 0.81 5.59
CA PHE A 222 -12.69 1.08 6.30
C PHE A 222 -13.85 1.22 5.32
N THR A 223 -15.02 0.73 5.74
CA THR A 223 -16.29 1.03 5.10
C THR A 223 -16.95 2.17 5.85
N CYS A 224 -17.23 3.25 5.15
CA CYS A 224 -17.77 4.46 5.71
C CYS A 224 -19.20 4.73 5.21
N ASN A 225 -19.98 5.45 6.04
CA ASN A 225 -21.28 5.96 5.69
C ASN A 225 -21.32 7.45 5.98
N MET A 226 -21.97 8.22 5.12
CA MET A 226 -22.16 9.66 5.27
C MET A 226 -23.64 9.99 5.06
N GLY A 227 -24.27 10.63 6.03
CA GLY A 227 -25.63 11.14 5.95
C GLY A 227 -25.65 12.66 6.13
N PHE A 228 -26.40 13.35 5.28
CA PHE A 228 -26.55 14.80 5.34
C PHE A 228 -28.00 15.18 5.64
N SER A 229 -28.18 16.17 6.51
CA SER A 229 -29.49 16.74 6.85
C SER A 229 -29.37 18.26 7.02
N GLY A 230 -30.28 19.04 6.42
CA GLY A 230 -30.29 20.50 6.54
C GLY A 230 -30.66 21.20 5.25
N ASP A 231 -30.71 22.53 5.29
CA ASP A 231 -31.07 23.35 4.15
C ASP A 231 -30.09 23.23 2.99
N GLY A 232 -30.56 22.65 1.91
CA GLY A 232 -29.78 22.50 0.66
C GLY A 232 -28.83 21.27 0.60
N THR A 233 -28.68 20.54 1.71
CA THR A 233 -27.89 19.30 1.72
C THR A 233 -28.76 18.13 2.15
N SER A 234 -28.92 17.16 1.30
CA SER A 234 -29.60 15.90 1.65
C SER A 234 -28.97 14.76 0.90
N GLY A 235 -28.90 13.61 1.52
CA GLY A 235 -28.41 12.40 0.90
C GLY A 235 -27.78 11.45 1.91
N ASN A 236 -27.88 10.17 1.59
CA ASN A 236 -27.20 9.12 2.32
C ASN A 236 -26.27 8.38 1.37
N PHE A 237 -25.02 8.32 1.73
CA PHE A 237 -23.96 7.61 1.01
C PHE A 237 -23.46 6.50 1.91
N SER A 238 -23.40 5.28 1.39
CA SER A 238 -23.02 4.11 2.16
C SER A 238 -22.01 3.27 1.43
N ARG A 239 -21.29 2.42 2.19
CA ARG A 239 -20.25 1.51 1.65
C ARG A 239 -19.10 2.25 0.97
N LEU A 240 -18.81 3.45 1.41
CA LEU A 240 -17.66 4.23 0.93
C LEU A 240 -16.38 3.57 1.45
N ARG A 241 -15.43 3.31 0.56
CA ARG A 241 -14.18 2.65 0.93
C ARG A 241 -13.08 3.67 1.08
N VAL A 242 -12.49 3.73 2.27
CA VAL A 242 -11.45 4.69 2.62
C VAL A 242 -10.38 3.98 3.44
N HIS A 243 -9.12 4.15 3.10
CA HIS A 243 -8.00 3.60 3.90
C HIS A 243 -7.43 4.64 4.86
N ASP A 244 -6.81 4.18 5.95
CA ASP A 244 -6.33 5.02 7.06
C ASP A 244 -4.94 5.64 6.84
N GLN A 245 -4.36 5.52 5.66
CA GLN A 245 -3.12 6.18 5.29
C GLN A 245 -3.37 7.35 4.32
N GLY A 246 -4.29 8.25 4.69
CA GLY A 246 -4.64 9.41 3.90
C GLY A 246 -5.67 9.16 2.80
N GLY A 247 -6.42 8.05 2.89
CA GLY A 247 -7.55 7.79 2.01
C GLY A 247 -8.65 8.83 2.18
N GLU A 248 -9.33 9.16 1.08
CA GLU A 248 -10.37 10.19 1.02
C GLU A 248 -11.58 9.70 0.25
N TYR A 249 -12.74 10.27 0.59
CA TYR A 249 -13.94 10.13 -0.23
C TYR A 249 -14.75 11.43 -0.17
N PHE A 250 -15.12 11.96 -1.32
CA PHE A 250 -15.90 13.20 -1.45
C PHE A 250 -17.22 12.95 -2.14
N VAL A 251 -18.26 13.67 -1.69
CA VAL A 251 -19.58 13.67 -2.30
C VAL A 251 -20.00 15.11 -2.65
N PRO A 252 -20.65 15.33 -3.80
CA PRO A 252 -21.12 16.66 -4.17
C PRO A 252 -22.13 17.18 -3.15
N GLN A 253 -21.91 18.41 -2.68
CA GLN A 253 -22.80 19.15 -1.77
C GLN A 253 -22.83 20.62 -2.21
N PRO A 254 -23.33 20.91 -3.43
CA PRO A 254 -23.34 22.25 -3.98
C PRO A 254 -24.22 23.19 -3.16
N THR A 255 -23.81 24.47 -3.10
CA THR A 255 -24.58 25.59 -2.59
C THR A 255 -24.73 26.66 -3.67
N ALA A 256 -25.60 27.64 -3.49
CA ALA A 256 -25.81 28.67 -4.50
C ALA A 256 -24.53 29.50 -4.79
N ASP A 257 -23.70 29.69 -3.76
CA ASP A 257 -22.42 30.42 -3.81
C ASP A 257 -21.20 29.52 -4.15
N LYS A 258 -21.35 28.19 -4.00
CA LYS A 258 -20.29 27.20 -4.27
C LYS A 258 -20.86 26.00 -5.04
N PRO A 259 -21.06 26.11 -6.36
CA PRO A 259 -21.71 25.06 -7.15
C PRO A 259 -20.88 23.79 -7.30
N ASP A 260 -19.56 23.86 -7.13
CA ASP A 260 -18.58 22.75 -7.19
C ASP A 260 -18.19 22.19 -5.82
N ARG A 261 -18.85 22.69 -4.75
CA ARG A 261 -18.57 22.26 -3.38
C ARG A 261 -18.79 20.76 -3.19
N GLN A 262 -17.82 20.13 -2.57
CA GLN A 262 -17.87 18.74 -2.12
C GLN A 262 -17.60 18.66 -0.63
N ILE A 263 -18.23 17.71 0.05
CA ILE A 263 -17.90 17.36 1.43
C ILE A 263 -17.36 15.94 1.44
N GLY A 264 -16.26 15.75 2.12
CA GLY A 264 -15.60 14.46 2.20
C GLY A 264 -15.15 14.08 3.60
N ILE A 265 -14.72 12.85 3.68
CA ILE A 265 -13.99 12.32 4.82
C ILE A 265 -12.58 11.95 4.39
N ARG A 266 -11.63 12.13 5.31
CA ARG A 266 -10.23 11.71 5.16
C ARG A 266 -9.83 10.95 6.41
N LEU A 267 -9.27 9.75 6.25
CA LEU A 267 -8.77 8.95 7.36
C LEU A 267 -7.24 8.98 7.38
N ARG A 268 -6.68 9.15 8.57
CA ARG A 268 -5.23 9.07 8.78
C ARG A 268 -4.90 8.33 10.06
N ASN A 269 -3.92 7.46 9.99
CA ASN A 269 -3.22 6.94 11.16
C ASN A 269 -1.85 7.62 11.17
N VAL A 270 -1.61 8.52 12.11
CA VAL A 270 -0.47 9.44 12.07
C VAL A 270 0.14 9.65 13.45
N ASP A 271 1.43 9.92 13.46
CA ASP A 271 2.14 10.48 14.61
C ASP A 271 1.79 11.96 14.80
N TRP A 272 0.99 12.26 15.83
CA TRP A 272 0.60 13.63 16.14
C TRP A 272 1.56 14.26 17.14
N ALA A 273 2.14 15.42 16.77
CA ALA A 273 2.95 16.20 17.70
C ALA A 273 2.09 16.72 18.86
N MET A 274 2.45 16.37 20.09
CA MET A 274 1.77 16.84 21.29
C MET A 274 2.13 18.31 21.53
N ASN A 275 1.20 19.23 21.28
CA ASN A 275 1.44 20.68 21.32
C ASN A 275 1.86 21.24 22.70
N ASN A 276 1.77 20.45 23.75
CA ASN A 276 2.00 20.91 25.13
C ASN A 276 3.29 20.39 25.77
N VAL A 277 4.15 19.70 25.04
CA VAL A 277 5.34 19.10 25.61
C VAL A 277 6.59 19.68 24.93
N ALA A 278 7.36 20.44 25.68
CA ALA A 278 8.63 21.02 25.24
C ALA A 278 9.69 19.97 24.77
N THR A 279 9.35 18.70 24.83
CA THR A 279 10.25 17.55 24.59
C THR A 279 10.01 16.87 23.25
N GLY A 280 9.09 17.37 22.40
CA GLY A 280 8.87 16.82 21.05
C GLY A 280 8.25 15.41 21.02
N PHE A 281 7.50 15.01 22.05
CA PHE A 281 6.77 13.73 22.01
C PHE A 281 5.67 13.78 20.95
N THR A 282 5.57 12.69 20.19
CA THR A 282 4.45 12.39 19.31
C THR A 282 3.55 11.35 19.96
N ASN A 283 2.31 11.27 19.52
CA ASN A 283 1.37 10.23 19.91
C ASN A 283 0.69 9.72 18.65
N ASP A 284 0.77 8.41 18.43
CA ASP A 284 0.07 7.75 17.36
C ASP A 284 -1.45 7.89 17.56
N VAL A 285 -2.14 8.38 16.57
CA VAL A 285 -3.59 8.57 16.61
C VAL A 285 -4.23 8.17 15.29
N PHE A 286 -5.42 7.60 15.38
CA PHE A 286 -6.30 7.39 14.24
C PHE A 286 -7.28 8.58 14.16
N VAL A 287 -7.25 9.32 13.05
CA VAL A 287 -8.01 10.56 12.87
C VAL A 287 -8.95 10.46 11.68
N MET A 288 -10.19 10.90 11.87
CA MET A 288 -11.13 11.17 10.79
C MET A 288 -11.35 12.67 10.67
N TYR A 289 -11.06 13.24 9.51
CA TYR A 289 -11.37 14.61 9.15
C TYR A 289 -12.65 14.66 8.32
N VAL A 290 -13.45 15.69 8.55
CA VAL A 290 -14.46 16.16 7.61
C VAL A 290 -13.88 17.32 6.84
N VAL A 291 -13.86 17.21 5.51
CA VAL A 291 -13.17 18.14 4.62
C VAL A 291 -14.17 18.75 3.65
N GLU A 292 -14.10 20.07 3.47
CA GLU A 292 -14.77 20.78 2.37
C GLU A 292 -13.75 21.01 1.25
N ARG A 293 -14.11 20.64 0.04
CA ARG A 293 -13.36 20.91 -1.19
C ARG A 293 -14.15 21.83 -2.10
N SER A 294 -13.51 22.86 -2.61
CA SER A 294 -14.09 23.77 -3.61
C SER A 294 -12.99 24.21 -4.56
N GLY A 295 -13.08 23.78 -5.81
CA GLY A 295 -11.96 23.87 -6.73
C GLY A 295 -10.77 23.05 -6.21
N ASP A 296 -9.60 23.69 -6.18
CA ASP A 296 -8.35 23.08 -5.71
C ASP A 296 -8.11 23.27 -4.20
N ASP A 297 -9.03 23.94 -3.49
CA ASP A 297 -8.88 24.24 -2.07
C ASP A 297 -9.57 23.19 -1.18
N ASP A 298 -8.78 22.55 -0.31
CA ASP A 298 -9.25 21.66 0.75
C ASP A 298 -9.22 22.38 2.09
N ARG A 299 -10.36 22.37 2.80
CA ARG A 299 -10.48 22.92 4.14
C ARG A 299 -11.01 21.89 5.12
N ASN A 300 -10.22 21.56 6.15
CA ASN A 300 -10.72 20.75 7.26
C ASN A 300 -11.80 21.54 8.04
N ILE A 301 -13.03 21.03 8.05
CA ILE A 301 -14.14 21.61 8.81
C ILE A 301 -14.00 21.24 10.28
N THR A 302 -13.75 19.95 10.54
CA THR A 302 -13.62 19.39 11.87
C THR A 302 -12.94 18.02 11.80
N TYR A 303 -12.62 17.47 12.96
CA TYR A 303 -12.05 16.12 13.06
C TYR A 303 -12.48 15.44 14.37
N THR A 304 -12.33 14.14 14.39
CA THR A 304 -12.35 13.29 15.58
C THR A 304 -11.18 12.33 15.54
N TRP A 305 -10.75 11.84 16.69
CA TRP A 305 -9.60 10.94 16.79
C TRP A 305 -9.80 9.89 17.88
N GLY A 306 -9.05 8.80 17.78
CA GLY A 306 -9.00 7.69 18.73
C GLY A 306 -7.62 7.05 18.74
N ALA A 307 -7.52 5.91 19.42
CA ALA A 307 -6.28 5.13 19.43
C ALA A 307 -5.97 4.56 18.04
N PRO A 308 -4.68 4.35 17.68
CA PRO A 308 -4.28 3.91 16.34
C PRO A 308 -4.89 2.55 15.95
N GLU A 309 -5.15 1.67 16.91
CA GLU A 309 -5.75 0.35 16.72
C GLU A 309 -7.29 0.35 16.63
N GLU A 310 -7.94 1.50 16.79
CA GLU A 310 -9.40 1.59 16.69
C GLU A 310 -9.94 1.00 15.41
N THR A 311 -11.01 0.22 15.54
CA THR A 311 -11.69 -0.46 14.42
C THR A 311 -12.91 0.30 13.92
N SER A 312 -13.26 1.41 14.56
CA SER A 312 -14.35 2.28 14.15
C SER A 312 -14.08 3.71 14.59
N VAL A 313 -14.58 4.65 13.79
CA VAL A 313 -14.54 6.07 14.10
C VAL A 313 -15.80 6.72 13.55
N GLY A 314 -16.33 7.72 14.26
CA GLY A 314 -17.54 8.40 13.83
C GLY A 314 -17.63 9.83 14.35
N LEU A 315 -18.42 10.64 13.64
CA LEU A 315 -18.68 12.03 13.97
C LEU A 315 -20.14 12.36 13.70
N ASN A 316 -20.76 13.08 14.64
CA ASN A 316 -22.12 13.58 14.50
C ASN A 316 -22.12 15.10 14.62
N LEU A 317 -22.42 15.74 13.50
CA LEU A 317 -22.68 17.16 13.38
C LEU A 317 -24.18 17.38 13.20
N GLN A 318 -24.67 18.59 13.47
CA GLN A 318 -26.12 18.88 13.30
C GLN A 318 -26.61 18.66 11.85
N TRP A 319 -25.71 18.83 10.87
CA TRP A 319 -26.00 18.78 9.43
C TRP A 319 -25.40 17.54 8.72
N MET A 320 -24.52 16.80 9.42
CA MET A 320 -23.86 15.62 8.86
C MET A 320 -23.60 14.59 9.96
N ILE A 321 -23.85 13.33 9.65
CA ILE A 321 -23.39 12.19 10.45
C ILE A 321 -22.50 11.32 9.58
N THR A 322 -21.38 10.85 10.13
CA THR A 322 -20.50 9.91 9.45
C THR A 322 -19.96 8.88 10.41
N SER A 323 -19.76 7.66 9.90
CA SER A 323 -19.16 6.56 10.65
C SER A 323 -18.38 5.65 9.69
N CYS A 324 -17.22 5.21 10.13
CA CYS A 324 -16.35 4.29 9.43
C CYS A 324 -16.07 3.07 10.31
N TYR A 325 -16.06 1.89 9.71
CA TYR A 325 -15.78 0.60 10.36
C TYR A 325 -14.73 -0.16 9.57
N ILE A 326 -13.78 -0.80 10.29
CA ILE A 326 -12.73 -1.59 9.64
C ILE A 326 -13.34 -2.71 8.79
N VAL A 327 -12.77 -2.92 7.63
CA VAL A 327 -13.11 -4.06 6.80
C VAL A 327 -12.29 -5.26 7.24
N PRO A 328 -12.90 -6.40 7.56
CA PRO A 328 -12.16 -7.61 7.87
C PRO A 328 -11.17 -7.98 6.75
N THR A 329 -10.00 -8.46 7.11
CA THR A 329 -8.92 -8.79 6.16
C THR A 329 -9.35 -9.79 5.07
N SER A 330 -10.29 -10.67 5.37
CA SER A 330 -10.87 -11.61 4.40
C SER A 330 -11.74 -10.93 3.32
N GLU A 331 -12.17 -9.68 3.57
CA GLU A 331 -12.98 -8.88 2.65
C GLU A 331 -12.20 -7.73 1.99
N THR A 332 -10.92 -7.61 2.29
CA THR A 332 -10.04 -6.59 1.70
C THR A 332 -9.68 -6.89 0.24
N ARG A 333 -10.64 -7.32 -0.53
CA ARG A 333 -10.55 -7.09 -1.97
C ARG A 333 -10.75 -5.59 -2.17
N PRO A 334 -9.82 -4.86 -2.76
CA PRO A 334 -10.05 -3.47 -3.07
C PRO A 334 -11.25 -3.41 -4.00
N TYR A 335 -12.22 -2.66 -3.59
CA TYR A 335 -13.31 -2.27 -4.48
C TYR A 335 -12.90 -1.04 -5.30
N LEU A 336 -11.66 -1.01 -5.73
CA LEU A 336 -11.21 0.01 -6.64
C LEU A 336 -11.74 -0.34 -8.01
N ARG A 337 -12.86 0.24 -8.34
CA ARG A 337 -13.38 0.22 -9.69
C ARG A 337 -12.68 1.31 -10.47
N LYS A 338 -11.87 0.94 -11.40
CA LYS A 338 -11.19 1.85 -12.33
C LYS A 338 -10.30 2.85 -11.58
N PRO A 339 -8.99 2.89 -11.85
CA PRO A 339 -8.18 3.97 -11.36
C PRO A 339 -8.90 5.27 -11.70
N PRO A 340 -9.27 6.11 -10.72
CA PRO A 340 -9.78 7.41 -11.04
C PRO A 340 -8.71 8.13 -11.85
N ALA A 341 -9.12 8.92 -12.82
CA ALA A 341 -8.25 9.97 -13.32
C ALA A 341 -8.09 10.94 -12.14
N GLY A 342 -6.95 10.87 -11.43
CA GLY A 342 -6.66 11.69 -10.26
C GLY A 342 -6.41 10.91 -8.97
N PRO A 343 -6.07 11.61 -7.88
CA PRO A 343 -5.71 10.99 -6.62
C PRO A 343 -6.78 10.01 -6.15
N TRP A 344 -6.34 8.90 -5.57
CA TRP A 344 -7.16 7.81 -5.03
C TRP A 344 -8.39 8.35 -4.29
N GLN A 345 -9.41 8.66 -5.03
CA GLN A 345 -10.72 8.84 -4.45
C GLN A 345 -11.30 7.44 -4.39
N GLY A 346 -11.58 6.94 -3.18
CA GLY A 346 -12.32 5.72 -3.00
C GLY A 346 -13.65 5.89 -3.73
N THR A 347 -13.68 5.56 -5.03
CA THR A 347 -14.91 5.61 -5.79
C THR A 347 -15.73 4.42 -5.37
N ALA A 348 -16.84 4.69 -4.68
CA ALA A 348 -17.89 3.72 -4.52
C ALA A 348 -18.49 3.38 -5.88
N PRO A 349 -19.10 2.19 -6.01
CA PRO A 349 -19.91 1.82 -7.14
C PRO A 349 -21.10 2.79 -7.33
#